data_e6db3e0e1cca1cac67a35f08317f4140
#
_entry.id   e6db3e0e1cca1cac67a35f08317f4140
#
_cell.length_a   1.000
_cell.length_b   1.000
_cell.length_c   1.000
_cell.angle_alpha   90.00
_cell.angle_beta   90.00
_cell.angle_gamma   90.00
#
_symmetry.space_group_name_H-M   'P 1'
#
loop_
_entity.id
_entity.type
_entity.pdbx_description
1 polymer ?
#
loop_
_entity_poly.entity_id
_entity_poly.type
_entity_poly.pdbx_seq_one_letter_code
_entity_poly.pdbx_strand_id
1 'polypeptide(L)'
;MSGNALIDTVAILALLDRTDRWHRICTETFRQLRLPLITSETVLTELFHLVGDSRTEMEAVWKFLRSGALLLLPIEDAELQEIHALMSRYWDRPMDFAHATLVHLAKRESLSTVFTVDFGDFETYRVDGRRRFRILPVPRL
;
A
#
# COMPACT_ATOMS: atom_id res chain seq x y z
N MET A 1 -14.90 1.87 8.21
CA MET A 1 -15.83 1.68 7.10
C MET A 1 -15.24 0.72 6.07
N SER A 2 -15.99 -0.31 5.78
CA SER A 2 -15.61 -1.20 4.70
C SER A 2 -15.75 -0.47 3.37
N GLY A 3 -14.81 -0.58 2.49
CA GLY A 3 -14.90 0.01 1.17
C GLY A 3 -13.69 0.81 0.72
N ASN A 4 -12.90 1.31 1.66
CA ASN A 4 -11.64 1.96 1.31
C ASN A 4 -10.55 0.90 1.20
N ALA A 5 -9.66 1.07 0.24
CA ALA A 5 -8.54 0.16 0.06
C ALA A 5 -7.27 0.76 0.69
N LEU A 6 -6.40 -0.13 1.12
CA LEU A 6 -5.01 0.24 1.43
C LEU A 6 -4.25 0.37 0.12
N ILE A 7 -3.23 1.21 0.07
CA ILE A 7 -2.37 1.32 -1.10
C ILE A 7 -0.90 1.22 -0.71
N ASP A 8 -0.16 0.44 -1.49
CA ASP A 8 1.26 0.21 -1.32
C ASP A 8 2.07 1.08 -2.27
N THR A 9 3.35 1.22 -1.98
CA THR A 9 4.31 2.04 -2.73
C THR A 9 4.31 1.73 -4.22
N VAL A 10 4.37 0.44 -4.58
CA VAL A 10 4.50 0.01 -5.98
C VAL A 10 3.26 0.34 -6.81
N ALA A 11 2.08 0.36 -6.19
CA ALA A 11 0.87 0.78 -6.88
C ALA A 11 0.87 2.31 -7.12
N ILE A 12 1.36 3.09 -6.17
CA ILE A 12 1.50 4.53 -6.35
C ILE A 12 2.46 4.83 -7.49
N LEU A 13 3.62 4.15 -7.52
CA LEU A 13 4.58 4.30 -8.62
C LEU A 13 3.95 3.96 -9.97
N ALA A 14 3.20 2.86 -10.03
CA ALA A 14 2.54 2.45 -11.27
C ALA A 14 1.53 3.50 -11.76
N LEU A 15 0.82 4.16 -10.84
CA LEU A 15 -0.10 5.24 -11.20
C LEU A 15 0.62 6.47 -11.75
N LEU A 16 1.80 6.80 -11.21
CA LEU A 16 2.51 8.02 -11.55
C LEU A 16 3.48 7.86 -12.71
N ASP A 17 3.93 6.65 -13.01
CA ASP A 17 4.90 6.36 -14.06
C ASP A 17 4.21 5.70 -15.25
N ARG A 18 4.03 6.48 -16.32
CA ARG A 18 3.38 5.99 -17.55
C ARG A 18 4.14 4.85 -18.22
N THR A 19 5.43 4.70 -17.92
CA THR A 19 6.25 3.62 -18.50
C THR A 19 6.20 2.34 -17.69
N ASP A 20 5.59 2.37 -16.51
CA ASP A 20 5.45 1.19 -15.68
C ASP A 20 4.52 0.18 -16.38
N ARG A 21 4.92 -1.10 -16.36
CA ARG A 21 4.15 -2.17 -17.00
C ARG A 21 2.73 -2.28 -16.44
N TRP A 22 2.51 -1.84 -15.21
CA TRP A 22 1.23 -1.93 -14.53
C TRP A 22 0.43 -0.63 -14.59
N HIS A 23 0.96 0.40 -15.26
CA HIS A 23 0.34 1.72 -15.28
C HIS A 23 -1.11 1.69 -15.72
N ARG A 24 -1.39 1.04 -16.85
CA ARG A 24 -2.73 1.03 -17.43
C ARG A 24 -3.74 0.38 -16.51
N ILE A 25 -3.44 -0.85 -16.04
CA ILE A 25 -4.36 -1.58 -15.20
C ILE A 25 -4.54 -0.92 -13.83
N CYS A 26 -3.48 -0.34 -13.28
CA CYS A 26 -3.58 0.41 -12.03
C CYS A 26 -4.41 1.68 -12.20
N THR A 27 -4.27 2.39 -13.32
CA THR A 27 -5.08 3.57 -13.59
C THR A 27 -6.57 3.21 -13.70
N GLU A 28 -6.88 2.14 -14.41
CA GLU A 28 -8.26 1.66 -14.52
C GLU A 28 -8.84 1.26 -13.16
N THR A 29 -8.06 0.56 -12.36
CA THR A 29 -8.46 0.15 -11.01
C THR A 29 -8.70 1.35 -10.11
N PHE A 30 -7.77 2.32 -10.15
CA PHE A 30 -7.87 3.52 -9.33
C PHE A 30 -9.19 4.27 -9.56
N ARG A 31 -9.63 4.36 -10.81
CA ARG A 31 -10.89 5.04 -11.17
C ARG A 31 -12.12 4.39 -10.56
N GLN A 32 -12.02 3.11 -10.20
CA GLN A 32 -13.14 2.35 -9.63
C GLN A 32 -13.11 2.30 -8.11
N LEU A 33 -12.03 2.73 -7.49
CA LEU A 33 -11.86 2.65 -6.06
C LEU A 33 -12.48 3.85 -5.35
N ARG A 34 -12.97 3.59 -4.16
CA ARG A 34 -13.49 4.64 -3.29
C ARG A 34 -12.34 5.39 -2.64
N LEU A 35 -12.33 6.70 -2.81
CA LEU A 35 -11.32 7.56 -2.21
C LEU A 35 -11.78 8.09 -0.84
N PRO A 36 -10.84 8.41 0.06
CA PRO A 36 -9.40 8.28 -0.09
C PRO A 36 -8.93 6.83 0.08
N LEU A 37 -7.78 6.52 -0.52
CA LEU A 37 -7.07 5.28 -0.25
C LEU A 37 -6.24 5.46 1.02
N ILE A 38 -6.05 4.38 1.76
CA ILE A 38 -5.40 4.44 3.07
C ILE A 38 -3.95 3.97 2.95
N THR A 39 -3.04 4.71 3.56
CA THR A 39 -1.63 4.34 3.55
C THR A 39 -0.93 4.78 4.84
N SER A 40 0.36 4.47 4.96
CA SER A 40 1.17 4.82 6.11
C SER A 40 2.30 5.77 5.71
N GLU A 41 2.86 6.47 6.69
CA GLU A 41 4.02 7.31 6.49
C GLU A 41 5.21 6.53 5.96
N THR A 42 5.37 5.28 6.40
CA THR A 42 6.45 4.41 5.96
C THR A 42 6.39 4.14 4.45
N VAL A 43 5.18 3.96 3.92
CA VAL A 43 4.98 3.82 2.48
C VAL A 43 5.45 5.09 1.76
N LEU A 44 5.17 6.27 2.29
CA LEU A 44 5.63 7.52 1.69
C LEU A 44 7.16 7.63 1.73
N THR A 45 7.78 7.20 2.82
CA THR A 45 9.24 7.20 2.91
C THR A 45 9.86 6.35 1.81
N GLU A 46 9.32 5.15 1.59
CA GLU A 46 9.78 4.28 0.53
C GLU A 46 9.55 4.89 -0.85
N LEU A 47 8.39 5.49 -1.05
CA LEU A 47 8.02 6.12 -2.31
C LEU A 47 9.01 7.24 -2.68
N PHE A 48 9.32 8.14 -1.74
CA PHE A 48 10.27 9.21 -1.98
C PHE A 48 11.67 8.69 -2.21
N HIS A 49 12.06 7.62 -1.54
CA HIS A 49 13.33 6.97 -1.79
C HIS A 49 13.44 6.44 -3.22
N LEU A 50 12.37 5.81 -3.71
CA LEU A 50 12.35 5.20 -5.05
C LEU A 50 12.32 6.23 -6.17
N VAL A 51 11.69 7.40 -5.98
CA VAL A 51 11.71 8.45 -7.01
C VAL A 51 13.06 9.18 -7.05
N GLY A 52 13.86 9.06 -6.01
CA GLY A 52 15.23 9.55 -6.00
C GLY A 52 15.34 11.07 -6.20
N ASP A 53 16.28 11.48 -7.04
CA ASP A 53 16.62 12.89 -7.23
C ASP A 53 15.85 13.58 -8.35
N SER A 54 14.89 12.91 -8.95
CA SER A 54 14.10 13.50 -10.03
C SER A 54 13.11 14.52 -9.47
N ARG A 55 13.35 15.78 -9.77
CA ARG A 55 12.44 16.84 -9.32
C ARG A 55 11.05 16.70 -9.94
N THR A 56 10.99 16.32 -11.21
CA THR A 56 9.73 16.11 -11.91
C THR A 56 8.89 15.01 -11.25
N GLU A 57 9.53 13.89 -10.93
CA GLU A 57 8.84 12.79 -10.27
C GLU A 57 8.43 13.15 -8.85
N MET A 58 9.29 13.85 -8.12
CA MET A 58 8.97 14.31 -6.77
C MET A 58 7.75 15.23 -6.77
N GLU A 59 7.70 16.16 -7.73
CA GLU A 59 6.55 17.07 -7.84
C GLU A 59 5.26 16.31 -8.19
N ALA A 60 5.36 15.27 -9.02
CA ALA A 60 4.21 14.43 -9.35
C ALA A 60 3.70 13.69 -8.10
N VAL A 61 4.60 13.20 -7.27
CA VAL A 61 4.24 12.56 -5.99
C VAL A 61 3.49 13.56 -5.10
N TRP A 62 4.04 14.76 -4.91
CA TRP A 62 3.40 15.78 -4.07
C TRP A 62 2.03 16.17 -4.60
N LYS A 63 1.88 16.33 -5.91
CA LYS A 63 0.59 16.62 -6.51
C LYS A 63 -0.43 15.54 -6.19
N PHE A 64 -0.02 14.27 -6.28
CA PHE A 64 -0.87 13.14 -5.97
C PHE A 64 -1.25 13.13 -4.48
N LEU A 65 -0.28 13.33 -3.59
CA LEU A 65 -0.51 13.35 -2.15
C LEU A 65 -1.49 14.46 -1.73
N ARG A 66 -1.44 15.60 -2.42
CA ARG A 66 -2.28 16.74 -2.09
C ARG A 66 -3.62 16.75 -2.81
N SER A 67 -3.87 15.79 -3.66
CA SER A 67 -5.12 15.70 -4.42
C SER A 67 -6.33 15.26 -3.59
N GLY A 68 -6.09 14.73 -2.39
CA GLY A 68 -7.14 14.13 -1.58
C GLY A 68 -7.35 12.64 -1.86
N ALA A 69 -6.53 12.07 -2.75
CA ALA A 69 -6.65 10.64 -3.09
C ALA A 69 -6.18 9.72 -1.96
N LEU A 70 -5.27 10.19 -1.10
CA LEU A 70 -4.70 9.40 -0.01
C LEU A 70 -5.05 9.99 1.34
N LEU A 71 -5.27 9.10 2.30
CA LEU A 71 -5.36 9.44 3.72
C LEU A 71 -4.26 8.70 4.46
N LEU A 72 -3.40 9.46 5.11
CA LEU A 72 -2.30 8.93 5.89
C LEU A 72 -2.79 8.63 7.30
N LEU A 73 -2.73 7.37 7.71
CA LEU A 73 -3.07 6.98 9.07
C LEU A 73 -1.80 6.73 9.88
N PRO A 74 -1.71 7.31 11.08
CA PRO A 74 -0.50 7.18 11.89
C PRO A 74 -0.39 5.83 12.57
N ILE A 75 0.86 5.43 12.85
CA ILE A 75 1.19 4.30 13.70
C ILE A 75 1.76 4.89 14.99
N GLU A 76 1.11 4.60 16.11
CA GLU A 76 1.56 5.09 17.40
C GLU A 76 2.62 4.17 18.01
N ASP A 77 3.43 4.71 18.90
CA ASP A 77 4.49 3.95 19.56
C ASP A 77 3.99 2.64 20.17
N ALA A 78 2.84 2.66 20.84
CA ALA A 78 2.26 1.47 21.48
C ALA A 78 1.93 0.36 20.48
N GLU A 79 1.76 0.68 19.18
CA GLU A 79 1.41 -0.30 18.15
C GLU A 79 2.63 -1.04 17.60
N LEU A 80 3.84 -0.56 17.89
CA LEU A 80 5.05 -1.18 17.37
C LEU A 80 5.22 -2.62 17.81
N GLN A 81 4.71 -2.97 18.98
CA GLN A 81 4.77 -4.33 19.48
C GLN A 81 4.00 -5.31 18.59
N GLU A 82 2.82 -4.91 18.11
CA GLU A 82 2.05 -5.73 17.18
C GLU A 82 2.74 -5.84 15.82
N ILE A 83 3.37 -4.77 15.35
CA ILE A 83 4.11 -4.79 14.09
C ILE A 83 5.31 -5.73 14.20
N HIS A 84 6.02 -5.70 15.32
CA HIS A 84 7.10 -6.65 15.60
C HIS A 84 6.60 -8.09 15.52
N ALA A 85 5.45 -8.36 16.12
CA ALA A 85 4.86 -9.70 16.08
C ALA A 85 4.53 -10.14 14.64
N LEU A 86 4.04 -9.23 13.80
CA LEU A 86 3.77 -9.50 12.39
C LEU A 86 5.05 -9.87 11.64
N MET A 87 6.10 -9.08 11.79
CA MET A 87 7.37 -9.34 11.11
C MET A 87 8.00 -10.64 11.57
N SER A 88 7.81 -11.01 12.85
CA SER A 88 8.28 -12.29 13.37
C SER A 88 7.51 -13.46 12.80
N ARG A 89 6.19 -13.32 12.66
CA ARG A 89 5.33 -14.38 12.09
C ARG A 89 5.73 -14.73 10.67
N TYR A 90 6.10 -13.75 9.86
CA TYR A 90 6.45 -13.94 8.45
C TYR A 90 7.96 -14.00 8.23
N TRP A 91 8.71 -14.45 9.24
CA TRP A 91 10.18 -14.47 9.19
C TRP A 91 10.73 -15.27 8.01
N ASP A 92 10.10 -16.40 7.69
CA ASP A 92 10.54 -17.28 6.59
C ASP A 92 10.33 -16.65 5.21
N ARG A 93 9.46 -15.67 5.13
CA ARG A 93 9.24 -14.87 3.93
C ARG A 93 9.22 -13.43 4.38
N PRO A 94 10.41 -12.81 4.48
CA PRO A 94 10.54 -11.53 5.17
C PRO A 94 9.53 -10.48 4.74
N MET A 95 8.85 -9.93 5.72
CA MET A 95 7.92 -8.82 5.58
C MET A 95 8.68 -7.55 5.92
N ASP A 96 8.79 -6.61 4.99
CA ASP A 96 9.42 -5.34 5.30
C ASP A 96 8.50 -4.48 6.19
N PHE A 97 9.06 -3.43 6.77
CA PHE A 97 8.33 -2.60 7.71
C PHE A 97 7.15 -1.89 7.03
N ALA A 98 7.32 -1.41 5.81
CA ALA A 98 6.23 -0.74 5.10
C ALA A 98 5.04 -1.67 4.91
N HIS A 99 5.28 -2.91 4.45
CA HIS A 99 4.21 -3.92 4.33
C HIS A 99 3.60 -4.25 5.69
N ALA A 100 4.43 -4.36 6.72
CA ALA A 100 3.94 -4.65 8.08
C ALA A 100 2.99 -3.55 8.57
N THR A 101 3.29 -2.28 8.27
CA THR A 101 2.39 -1.18 8.65
C THR A 101 1.05 -1.29 7.94
N LEU A 102 1.04 -1.68 6.67
CA LEU A 102 -0.21 -1.84 5.91
C LEU A 102 -1.04 -3.01 6.44
N VAL A 103 -0.42 -4.14 6.74
CA VAL A 103 -1.13 -5.29 7.32
C VAL A 103 -1.70 -4.93 8.69
N HIS A 104 -0.94 -4.19 9.49
CA HIS A 104 -1.41 -3.71 10.79
C HIS A 104 -2.62 -2.77 10.63
N LEU A 105 -2.54 -1.82 9.70
CA LEU A 105 -3.66 -0.91 9.43
C LEU A 105 -4.90 -1.65 8.95
N ALA A 106 -4.71 -2.70 8.15
CA ALA A 106 -5.83 -3.53 7.67
C ALA A 106 -6.61 -4.09 8.86
N LYS A 107 -5.93 -4.66 9.83
CA LYS A 107 -6.57 -5.21 11.03
C LYS A 107 -7.20 -4.11 11.86
N ARG A 108 -6.45 -3.05 12.15
CA ARG A 108 -6.90 -1.96 13.01
C ARG A 108 -8.14 -1.25 12.47
N GLU A 109 -8.15 -1.00 11.15
CA GLU A 109 -9.24 -0.24 10.50
C GLU A 109 -10.29 -1.15 9.85
N SER A 110 -10.20 -2.45 10.04
CA SER A 110 -11.11 -3.44 9.46
C SER A 110 -11.19 -3.34 7.93
N LEU A 111 -10.05 -3.21 7.29
CA LEU A 111 -9.91 -3.17 5.85
C LEU A 111 -9.31 -4.47 5.34
N SER A 112 -9.80 -4.96 4.22
CA SER A 112 -9.30 -6.22 3.65
C SER A 112 -8.86 -6.10 2.19
N THR A 113 -9.03 -4.93 1.58
CA THR A 113 -8.63 -4.69 0.19
C THR A 113 -7.32 -3.91 0.17
N VAL A 114 -6.36 -4.38 -0.62
CA VAL A 114 -5.08 -3.72 -0.82
C VAL A 114 -4.83 -3.50 -2.31
N PHE A 115 -4.41 -2.29 -2.65
CA PHE A 115 -4.04 -1.92 -4.00
C PHE A 115 -2.51 -1.99 -4.09
N THR A 116 -2.01 -3.04 -4.73
CA THR A 116 -0.57 -3.31 -4.83
C THR A 116 -0.29 -4.17 -6.06
N VAL A 117 0.93 -4.12 -6.56
CA VAL A 117 1.42 -5.07 -7.57
C VAL A 117 2.44 -6.04 -6.99
N ASP A 118 2.64 -6.03 -5.68
CA ASP A 118 3.38 -7.06 -4.95
C ASP A 118 2.44 -8.22 -4.60
N PHE A 119 1.89 -8.86 -5.63
CA PHE A 119 0.85 -9.87 -5.48
C PHE A 119 1.24 -11.02 -4.56
N GLY A 120 2.44 -11.58 -4.79
CA GLY A 120 2.90 -12.73 -4.01
C GLY A 120 3.00 -12.46 -2.52
N ASP A 121 3.46 -11.27 -2.15
CA ASP A 121 3.58 -10.90 -0.75
C ASP A 121 2.21 -10.82 -0.08
N PHE A 122 1.28 -10.10 -0.69
CA PHE A 122 -0.05 -9.94 -0.10
C PHE A 122 -0.95 -11.18 -0.21
N GLU A 123 -0.62 -12.11 -1.10
CA GLU A 123 -1.25 -13.44 -1.09
C GLU A 123 -0.82 -14.25 0.13
N THR A 124 0.38 -14.02 0.63
CA THR A 124 0.92 -14.71 1.81
C THR A 124 0.37 -14.12 3.11
N TYR A 125 0.28 -12.79 3.19
CA TYR A 125 -0.16 -12.12 4.41
C TYR A 125 -1.65 -12.36 4.68
N ARG A 126 -2.04 -12.24 5.94
CA ARG A 126 -3.45 -12.34 6.38
C ARG A 126 -3.84 -11.07 7.12
N VAL A 127 -5.07 -10.63 6.94
CA VAL A 127 -5.55 -9.39 7.54
C VAL A 127 -5.47 -9.43 9.07
N ASP A 128 -5.95 -10.52 9.66
CA ASP A 128 -6.04 -10.68 11.12
C ASP A 128 -5.52 -12.06 11.55
N GLY A 129 -4.56 -12.61 10.80
CA GLY A 129 -4.04 -13.95 11.00
C GLY A 129 -4.87 -15.04 10.31
N ARG A 130 -6.02 -14.71 9.74
CA ARG A 130 -6.93 -15.69 9.11
C ARG A 130 -7.38 -15.29 7.72
N ARG A 131 -7.95 -14.09 7.56
CA ARG A 131 -8.59 -13.68 6.31
C ARG A 131 -7.56 -13.26 5.27
N ARG A 132 -7.82 -13.66 4.03
CA ARG A 132 -7.01 -13.25 2.89
C ARG A 132 -7.28 -11.80 2.53
N PHE A 133 -6.28 -11.13 2.01
CA PHE A 133 -6.48 -9.84 1.36
C PHE A 133 -7.20 -10.01 0.03
N ARG A 134 -8.08 -9.07 -0.28
CA ARG A 134 -8.53 -8.86 -1.65
C ARG A 134 -7.50 -7.95 -2.32
N ILE A 135 -6.81 -8.48 -3.30
CA ILE A 135 -5.70 -7.77 -3.95
C ILE A 135 -6.17 -7.17 -5.27
N LEU A 136 -5.95 -5.87 -5.43
CA LEU A 136 -6.23 -5.15 -6.67
C LEU A 136 -4.94 -4.51 -7.16
N PRO A 137 -4.72 -4.37 -8.46
CA PRO A 137 -5.58 -4.81 -9.56
C PRO A 137 -5.60 -6.33 -9.70
N VAL A 138 -6.63 -6.86 -10.37
CA VAL A 138 -6.65 -8.27 -10.75
C VAL A 138 -5.86 -8.37 -12.05
N PRO A 139 -4.73 -9.10 -12.06
CA PRO A 139 -3.94 -9.21 -13.29
C PRO A 139 -4.75 -9.90 -14.39
N ARG A 140 -4.75 -9.34 -15.58
CA ARG A 140 -5.34 -9.97 -16.76
C ARG A 140 -4.25 -10.66 -17.56
N LEU A 141 -4.48 -11.91 -17.82
CA LEU A 141 -3.58 -12.69 -18.66
C LEU A 141 -3.81 -12.40 -20.13
#